data_1f4f4f66e19778c23dad411e15131d8a
#
_entry.id   1f4f4f66e19778c23dad411e15131d8a
#
_cell.length_a   1.000
_cell.length_b   1.000
_cell.length_c   1.000
_cell.angle_alpha   90.00
_cell.angle_beta   90.00
_cell.angle_gamma   90.00
#
_symmetry.space_group_name_H-M   'P 1'
#
loop_
_entity.id
_entity.type
_entity.pdbx_description
1 polymer ?
#
loop_
_entity_poly.entity_id
_entity_poly.type
_entity_poly.pdbx_seq_one_letter_code
_entity_poly.pdbx_strand_id
1 'polypeptide(L)'
;MQNLVISDMPTLLIKEILDDDEQLKIVAARSYEHVNYFDKIVLIDNQDVKGFRLTLHAWNCNYYNKEIPNEELIHNHRFSFWSHIYRGTLFSENFIEAQSPSVEKKVFNKYIYRPSATGNIHTCEFDKKAQLIKVENMCVKQGEIYYLNFETTHRVILPENGSNLCTFVLRGPREREYTNTYNTFYPERRIESSVPMMKPSQLKSKLLKILGEKI
;
A
#
# COMPACT_ATOMS: atom_id res chain seq x y z
N MET A 1 -22.05 -6.60 29.63
CA MET A 1 -20.90 -6.04 28.88
C MET A 1 -20.34 -7.15 28.03
N GLN A 2 -20.55 -7.12 26.71
CA GLN A 2 -19.86 -8.05 25.82
C GLN A 2 -18.37 -7.67 25.80
N ASN A 3 -17.51 -8.63 26.08
CA ASN A 3 -16.06 -8.43 25.92
C ASN A 3 -15.77 -8.17 24.44
N LEU A 4 -15.56 -6.91 24.06
CA LEU A 4 -15.06 -6.56 22.73
C LEU A 4 -13.67 -7.21 22.61
N VAL A 5 -13.58 -8.22 21.77
CA VAL A 5 -12.28 -8.81 21.43
C VAL A 5 -11.58 -7.81 20.48
N ILE A 6 -10.32 -7.53 20.72
CA ILE A 6 -9.51 -6.60 19.88
C ILE A 6 -9.58 -6.96 18.39
N SER A 7 -9.80 -8.23 18.06
CA SER A 7 -10.01 -8.72 16.68
C SER A 7 -11.23 -8.12 15.97
N ASP A 8 -12.21 -7.59 16.71
CA ASP A 8 -13.45 -7.05 16.14
C ASP A 8 -13.37 -5.56 15.81
N MET A 9 -12.37 -4.84 16.36
CA MET A 9 -12.19 -3.41 16.17
C MET A 9 -12.10 -2.99 14.68
N PRO A 10 -11.37 -3.70 13.80
CA PRO A 10 -11.36 -3.38 12.37
C PRO A 10 -12.73 -3.44 11.73
N THR A 11 -13.52 -4.45 12.03
CA THR A 11 -14.89 -4.63 11.52
C THR A 11 -15.81 -3.52 12.02
N LEU A 12 -15.73 -3.17 13.30
CA LEU A 12 -16.52 -2.09 13.88
C LEU A 12 -16.21 -0.73 13.23
N LEU A 13 -14.92 -0.41 13.05
CA LEU A 13 -14.51 0.83 12.40
C LEU A 13 -15.05 0.94 10.96
N ILE A 14 -15.04 -0.15 10.21
CA ILE A 14 -15.61 -0.17 8.85
C ILE A 14 -17.14 0.08 8.92
N LYS A 15 -17.84 -0.55 9.85
CA LYS A 15 -19.29 -0.37 10.02
C LYS A 15 -19.64 1.06 10.40
N GLU A 16 -18.96 1.66 11.36
CA GLU A 16 -19.15 3.06 11.75
C GLU A 16 -19.00 4.02 10.55
N ILE A 17 -18.00 3.77 9.68
CA ILE A 17 -17.84 4.58 8.45
C ILE A 17 -19.00 4.36 7.46
N LEU A 18 -19.53 3.14 7.38
CA LEU A 18 -20.63 2.82 6.47
C LEU A 18 -21.96 3.40 6.95
N ASP A 19 -22.14 3.55 8.26
CA ASP A 19 -23.36 4.06 8.90
C ASP A 19 -23.41 5.60 8.97
N ASP A 20 -22.28 6.28 8.69
CA ASP A 20 -22.17 7.74 8.69
C ASP A 20 -21.79 8.25 7.29
N ASP A 21 -22.76 8.85 6.58
CA ASP A 21 -22.56 9.38 5.23
C ASP A 21 -21.50 10.49 5.15
N GLU A 22 -21.33 11.30 6.21
CA GLU A 22 -20.29 12.34 6.24
C GLU A 22 -18.90 11.73 6.42
N GLN A 23 -18.74 10.76 7.30
CA GLN A 23 -17.49 10.02 7.42
C GLN A 23 -17.15 9.27 6.14
N LEU A 24 -18.14 8.67 5.49
CA LEU A 24 -17.96 8.00 4.21
C LEU A 24 -17.42 8.96 3.13
N LYS A 25 -17.95 10.19 3.04
CA LYS A 25 -17.47 11.24 2.11
C LYS A 25 -16.02 11.65 2.45
N ILE A 26 -15.71 11.88 3.72
CA ILE A 26 -14.38 12.26 4.20
C ILE A 26 -13.35 11.18 3.86
N VAL A 27 -13.67 9.93 4.12
CA VAL A 27 -12.79 8.78 3.83
C VAL A 27 -12.61 8.61 2.31
N ALA A 28 -13.69 8.72 1.52
CA ALA A 28 -13.63 8.60 0.07
C ALA A 28 -12.72 9.67 -0.57
N ALA A 29 -12.84 10.93 -0.11
CA ALA A 29 -12.06 12.07 -0.62
C ALA A 29 -10.53 11.94 -0.43
N ARG A 30 -10.06 10.96 0.35
CA ARG A 30 -8.63 10.70 0.61
C ARG A 30 -8.21 9.25 0.27
N SER A 31 -9.13 8.47 -0.30
CA SER A 31 -8.91 7.07 -0.67
C SER A 31 -8.81 6.91 -2.19
N TYR A 32 -7.99 5.98 -2.66
CA TYR A 32 -7.70 5.81 -4.08
C TYR A 32 -7.19 4.40 -4.40
N GLU A 33 -7.20 4.05 -5.69
CA GLU A 33 -6.54 2.85 -6.19
C GLU A 33 -5.05 3.12 -6.36
N HIS A 34 -4.24 2.35 -5.64
CA HIS A 34 -2.78 2.52 -5.63
C HIS A 34 -2.13 1.86 -6.85
N VAL A 35 -1.05 2.47 -7.36
CA VAL A 35 -0.28 1.93 -8.51
C VAL A 35 0.25 0.51 -8.27
N ASN A 36 0.38 0.08 -7.03
CA ASN A 36 0.77 -1.29 -6.66
C ASN A 36 -0.43 -2.23 -6.54
N TYR A 37 -1.51 -1.95 -7.26
CA TYR A 37 -2.68 -2.79 -7.43
C TYR A 37 -3.45 -3.15 -6.14
N PHE A 38 -3.64 -2.18 -5.26
CA PHE A 38 -4.53 -2.31 -4.12
C PHE A 38 -5.35 -1.04 -3.90
N ASP A 39 -6.50 -1.20 -3.29
CA ASP A 39 -7.29 -0.08 -2.79
C ASP A 39 -6.65 0.45 -1.51
N LYS A 40 -6.24 1.71 -1.52
CA LYS A 40 -5.75 2.41 -0.34
C LYS A 40 -6.86 3.26 0.26
N ILE A 41 -7.48 2.75 1.31
CA ILE A 41 -8.57 3.41 2.01
C ILE A 41 -8.00 4.07 3.27
N VAL A 42 -8.00 5.39 3.32
CA VAL A 42 -7.44 6.17 4.44
C VAL A 42 -8.54 6.38 5.48
N LEU A 43 -8.57 5.53 6.51
CA LEU A 43 -9.60 5.53 7.54
C LEU A 43 -9.45 6.67 8.52
N ILE A 44 -8.24 6.86 9.04
CA ILE A 44 -7.90 7.93 9.99
C ILE A 44 -6.64 8.64 9.49
N ASP A 45 -6.69 9.96 9.47
CA ASP A 45 -5.56 10.81 9.10
C ASP A 45 -5.58 12.08 9.96
N ASN A 46 -4.59 12.26 10.81
CA ASN A 46 -4.48 13.48 11.60
C ASN A 46 -3.88 14.66 10.82
N GLN A 47 -3.59 14.48 9.52
CA GLN A 47 -3.05 15.48 8.59
C GLN A 47 -1.66 16.04 8.95
N ASP A 48 -1.09 15.71 10.10
CA ASP A 48 0.25 16.11 10.49
C ASP A 48 1.30 15.16 9.87
N VAL A 49 2.40 15.72 9.39
CA VAL A 49 3.56 14.96 8.88
C VAL A 49 4.19 14.08 9.96
N LYS A 50 4.13 14.51 11.22
CA LYS A 50 4.56 13.77 12.40
C LYS A 50 3.49 12.85 12.98
N GLY A 51 2.30 12.90 12.43
CA GLY A 51 1.17 12.17 12.96
C GLY A 51 1.01 10.77 12.40
N PHE A 52 0.16 10.01 13.08
CA PHE A 52 -0.20 8.67 12.67
C PHE A 52 -1.30 8.69 11.61
N ARG A 53 -1.32 7.66 10.77
CA ARG A 53 -2.39 7.42 9.81
C ARG A 53 -2.76 5.94 9.84
N LEU A 54 -4.05 5.65 9.91
CA LEU A 54 -4.57 4.30 9.75
C LEU A 54 -5.16 4.15 8.35
N THR A 55 -4.66 3.16 7.61
CA THR A 55 -5.15 2.82 6.28
C THR A 55 -5.57 1.36 6.22
N LEU A 56 -6.58 1.07 5.42
CA LEU A 56 -6.93 -0.26 4.99
C LEU A 56 -6.40 -0.44 3.56
N HIS A 57 -5.60 -1.47 3.35
CA HIS A 57 -5.15 -1.90 2.03
C HIS A 57 -5.92 -3.15 1.64
N ALA A 58 -6.60 -3.13 0.50
CA ALA A 58 -7.36 -4.26 0.01
C ALA A 58 -6.90 -4.64 -1.40
N TRP A 59 -6.34 -5.83 -1.54
CA TRP A 59 -5.99 -6.41 -2.83
C TRP A 59 -7.21 -7.18 -3.36
N ASN A 60 -7.98 -6.52 -4.22
CA ASN A 60 -9.12 -7.12 -4.89
C ASN A 60 -8.69 -7.76 -6.21
N CYS A 61 -9.19 -8.95 -6.48
CA CYS A 61 -8.73 -9.82 -7.58
C CYS A 61 -9.03 -9.35 -9.01
N ASN A 62 -9.47 -8.12 -9.22
CA ASN A 62 -9.81 -7.61 -10.54
C ASN A 62 -8.62 -7.02 -11.34
N TYR A 63 -7.39 -7.38 -10.97
CA TYR A 63 -6.19 -6.88 -11.63
C TYR A 63 -5.75 -7.74 -12.83
N TYR A 64 -6.70 -8.29 -13.57
CA TYR A 64 -6.42 -9.19 -14.72
C TYR A 64 -5.66 -8.52 -15.87
N ASN A 65 -5.79 -7.21 -16.01
CA ASN A 65 -5.11 -6.41 -17.04
C ASN A 65 -3.93 -5.61 -16.44
N LYS A 66 -3.04 -6.30 -15.72
CA LYS A 66 -1.86 -5.67 -15.14
C LYS A 66 -0.92 -5.20 -16.25
N GLU A 67 -0.79 -3.90 -16.39
CA GLU A 67 0.20 -3.30 -17.31
C GLU A 67 1.63 -3.45 -16.76
N ILE A 68 1.76 -3.54 -15.43
CA ILE A 68 3.04 -3.59 -14.72
C ILE A 68 3.22 -4.98 -14.10
N PRO A 69 4.33 -5.67 -14.39
CA PRO A 69 4.65 -6.95 -13.75
C PRO A 69 4.78 -6.81 -12.23
N ASN A 70 4.24 -7.77 -11.49
CA ASN A 70 4.35 -7.78 -10.01
C ASN A 70 5.81 -7.76 -9.53
N GLU A 71 6.71 -8.39 -10.30
CA GLU A 71 8.15 -8.43 -10.03
C GLU A 71 8.81 -7.06 -9.98
N GLU A 72 8.15 -6.04 -10.49
CA GLU A 72 8.66 -4.68 -10.62
C GLU A 72 7.97 -3.67 -9.69
N LEU A 73 7.13 -4.13 -8.77
CA LEU A 73 6.47 -3.28 -7.77
C LEU A 73 7.33 -3.10 -6.50
N ILE A 74 8.65 -3.02 -6.67
CA ILE A 74 9.62 -2.96 -5.58
C ILE A 74 9.79 -1.52 -5.12
N HIS A 75 9.63 -1.28 -3.82
CA HIS A 75 9.72 0.06 -3.24
C HIS A 75 10.06 0.02 -1.75
N ASN A 76 10.36 1.18 -1.18
CA ASN A 76 10.40 1.39 0.26
C ASN A 76 9.43 2.52 0.67
N HIS A 77 9.48 2.97 1.93
CA HIS A 77 8.50 3.91 2.46
C HIS A 77 9.14 5.20 3.00
N ARG A 78 8.32 6.19 3.32
CA ARG A 78 8.74 7.43 4.00
C ARG A 78 8.56 7.34 5.51
N PHE A 79 7.99 6.24 5.98
CA PHE A 79 7.58 5.98 7.36
C PHE A 79 7.67 4.49 7.65
N SER A 80 7.99 4.16 8.88
CA SER A 80 7.83 2.82 9.39
C SER A 80 6.38 2.56 9.76
N PHE A 81 5.95 1.30 9.74
CA PHE A 81 4.55 0.97 10.03
C PHE A 81 4.39 -0.42 10.64
N TRP A 82 3.27 -0.60 11.34
CA TRP A 82 2.72 -1.90 11.70
C TRP A 82 1.59 -2.25 10.74
N SER A 83 1.54 -3.51 10.34
CA SER A 83 0.48 -4.02 9.48
C SER A 83 -0.15 -5.26 10.09
N HIS A 84 -1.46 -5.19 10.35
CA HIS A 84 -2.29 -6.29 10.80
C HIS A 84 -2.97 -6.95 9.61
N ILE A 85 -2.82 -8.25 9.45
CA ILE A 85 -3.49 -9.01 8.39
C ILE A 85 -4.94 -9.28 8.83
N TYR A 86 -5.86 -8.47 8.33
CA TYR A 86 -7.29 -8.60 8.64
C TYR A 86 -7.92 -9.79 7.93
N ARG A 87 -7.52 -10.07 6.69
CA ARG A 87 -8.01 -11.20 5.90
C ARG A 87 -6.94 -11.71 4.94
N GLY A 88 -6.89 -13.03 4.75
CA GLY A 88 -5.98 -13.69 3.83
C GLY A 88 -4.58 -13.91 4.39
N THR A 89 -3.63 -14.09 3.49
CA THR A 89 -2.20 -14.27 3.82
C THR A 89 -1.39 -13.33 2.94
N LEU A 90 -0.51 -12.56 3.55
CA LEU A 90 0.41 -11.68 2.86
C LEU A 90 1.73 -12.41 2.60
N PHE A 91 2.14 -12.43 1.34
CA PHE A 91 3.50 -12.81 0.94
C PHE A 91 4.25 -11.57 0.49
N SER A 92 5.47 -11.41 0.96
CA SER A 92 6.33 -10.28 0.64
C SER A 92 7.77 -10.72 0.49
N GLU A 93 8.52 -9.99 -0.32
CA GLU A 93 9.96 -10.19 -0.50
C GLU A 93 10.70 -8.91 -0.15
N ASN A 94 11.81 -9.05 0.59
CA ASN A 94 12.69 -7.96 0.97
C ASN A 94 13.98 -7.99 0.14
N PHE A 95 14.49 -6.79 -0.18
CA PHE A 95 15.62 -6.59 -1.07
C PHE A 95 16.64 -5.63 -0.47
N ILE A 96 17.90 -5.78 -0.92
CA ILE A 96 18.97 -4.79 -0.73
C ILE A 96 19.57 -4.40 -2.09
N GLU A 97 20.09 -3.18 -2.22
CA GLU A 97 20.88 -2.81 -3.40
C GLU A 97 22.22 -3.55 -3.38
N ALA A 98 22.61 -4.13 -4.52
CA ALA A 98 23.91 -4.75 -4.68
C ALA A 98 25.02 -3.69 -4.65
N GLN A 99 26.04 -3.90 -3.83
CA GLN A 99 27.20 -3.00 -3.78
C GLN A 99 28.11 -3.13 -5.01
N SER A 100 28.18 -4.34 -5.58
CA SER A 100 28.94 -4.61 -6.80
C SER A 100 28.01 -5.20 -7.86
N PRO A 101 27.79 -4.49 -8.98
CA PRO A 101 26.96 -5.00 -10.07
C PRO A 101 27.55 -6.27 -10.69
N SER A 102 26.66 -7.20 -11.07
CA SER A 102 27.01 -8.44 -11.79
C SER A 102 26.34 -8.41 -13.17
N VAL A 103 27.02 -8.90 -14.18
CA VAL A 103 26.54 -8.93 -15.59
C VAL A 103 25.28 -9.82 -15.73
N GLU A 104 25.12 -10.81 -14.85
CA GLU A 104 24.03 -11.80 -14.94
C GLU A 104 22.72 -11.40 -14.21
N LYS A 105 22.73 -10.30 -13.43
CA LYS A 105 21.58 -9.89 -12.65
C LYS A 105 20.74 -8.84 -13.34
N LYS A 106 19.41 -8.93 -13.17
CA LYS A 106 18.45 -7.93 -13.67
C LYS A 106 18.81 -6.53 -13.15
N VAL A 107 18.84 -5.57 -14.06
CA VAL A 107 19.06 -4.15 -13.76
C VAL A 107 17.73 -3.45 -13.73
N PHE A 108 17.46 -2.72 -12.66
CA PHE A 108 16.30 -1.88 -12.47
C PHE A 108 16.68 -0.40 -12.63
N ASN A 109 15.75 0.41 -13.07
CA ASN A 109 15.82 1.84 -12.90
C ASN A 109 15.32 2.18 -11.49
N LYS A 110 16.12 2.89 -10.72
CA LYS A 110 15.75 3.44 -9.42
C LYS A 110 15.20 4.84 -9.61
N TYR A 111 14.10 5.12 -8.96
CA TYR A 111 13.45 6.43 -8.97
C TYR A 111 13.25 6.95 -7.56
N ILE A 112 13.33 8.26 -7.43
CA ILE A 112 12.90 9.01 -6.25
C ILE A 112 11.46 9.44 -6.46
N TYR A 113 10.56 8.89 -5.64
CA TYR A 113 9.13 9.19 -5.68
C TYR A 113 8.78 10.18 -4.57
N ARG A 114 8.11 11.28 -4.93
CA ARG A 114 7.60 12.30 -4.01
C ARG A 114 6.14 12.58 -4.30
N PRO A 115 5.23 12.36 -3.34
CA PRO A 115 3.87 12.90 -3.46
C PRO A 115 3.90 14.39 -3.19
N SER A 116 3.01 15.14 -3.86
CA SER A 116 2.85 16.56 -3.58
C SER A 116 2.32 16.81 -2.16
N ALA A 117 2.56 18.01 -1.64
CA ALA A 117 1.98 18.46 -0.38
C ALA A 117 0.43 18.54 -0.46
N THR A 118 -0.11 18.80 -1.65
CA THR A 118 -1.55 18.96 -1.93
C THR A 118 -2.28 17.66 -2.31
N GLY A 119 -1.56 16.54 -2.30
CA GLY A 119 -2.17 15.21 -2.26
C GLY A 119 -2.37 14.47 -3.58
N ASN A 120 -2.62 15.13 -4.71
CA ASN A 120 -3.04 14.44 -5.94
C ASN A 120 -1.95 14.31 -7.01
N ILE A 121 -0.87 15.08 -6.90
CA ILE A 121 0.23 15.04 -7.85
C ILE A 121 1.39 14.26 -7.25
N HIS A 122 1.89 13.29 -7.98
CA HIS A 122 3.04 12.49 -7.61
C HIS A 122 4.15 12.72 -8.63
N THR A 123 5.38 12.93 -8.16
CA THR A 123 6.55 12.99 -9.02
C THR A 123 7.40 11.76 -8.84
N CYS A 124 7.86 11.20 -9.94
CA CYS A 124 8.79 10.08 -9.98
C CYS A 124 9.96 10.48 -10.86
N GLU A 125 11.14 10.62 -10.27
CA GLU A 125 12.34 11.13 -10.92
C GLU A 125 13.41 10.04 -10.98
N PHE A 126 13.94 9.77 -12.19
CA PHE A 126 15.02 8.81 -12.38
C PHE A 126 16.25 9.24 -11.58
N ASP A 127 16.78 8.33 -10.77
CA ASP A 127 17.99 8.51 -9.96
C ASP A 127 19.19 7.81 -10.63
N LYS A 128 19.14 6.49 -10.74
CA LYS A 128 20.24 5.67 -11.27
C LYS A 128 19.76 4.27 -11.67
N LYS A 129 20.62 3.52 -12.30
CA LYS A 129 20.47 2.06 -12.45
C LYS A 129 20.94 1.34 -11.18
N ALA A 130 20.21 0.32 -10.77
CA ALA A 130 20.51 -0.47 -9.59
C ALA A 130 20.24 -1.95 -9.83
N GLN A 131 20.96 -2.80 -9.12
CA GLN A 131 20.66 -4.22 -9.03
C GLN A 131 20.19 -4.55 -7.61
N LEU A 132 19.19 -5.43 -7.51
CA LEU A 132 18.61 -5.83 -6.23
C LEU A 132 18.93 -7.29 -5.94
N ILE A 133 19.22 -7.56 -4.68
CA ILE A 133 19.41 -8.91 -4.14
C ILE A 133 18.24 -9.18 -3.20
N LYS A 134 17.49 -10.23 -3.47
CA LYS A 134 16.47 -10.71 -2.55
C LYS A 134 17.13 -11.33 -1.33
N VAL A 135 16.78 -10.87 -0.15
CA VAL A 135 17.37 -11.30 1.12
C VAL A 135 16.41 -12.07 2.01
N GLU A 136 15.09 -11.88 1.81
CA GLU A 136 14.10 -12.49 2.68
C GLU A 136 12.78 -12.71 1.94
N ASN A 137 12.08 -13.80 2.28
CA ASN A 137 10.69 -14.03 1.95
C ASN A 137 9.87 -14.01 3.26
N MET A 138 8.82 -13.20 3.29
CA MET A 138 7.90 -13.12 4.41
C MET A 138 6.56 -13.76 4.06
N CYS A 139 5.98 -14.48 5.02
CA CYS A 139 4.63 -15.00 4.97
C CYS A 139 3.94 -14.65 6.27
N VAL A 140 2.92 -13.78 6.21
CA VAL A 140 2.19 -13.28 7.39
C VAL A 140 0.72 -13.66 7.22
N LYS A 141 0.17 -14.40 8.19
CA LYS A 141 -1.17 -14.97 8.13
C LYS A 141 -2.22 -14.04 8.75
N GLN A 142 -3.47 -14.33 8.44
CA GLN A 142 -4.61 -13.64 9.07
C GLN A 142 -4.50 -13.63 10.60
N GLY A 143 -4.74 -12.47 11.20
CA GLY A 143 -4.63 -12.23 12.64
C GLY A 143 -3.23 -11.82 13.11
N GLU A 144 -2.21 -12.04 12.30
CA GLU A 144 -0.83 -11.67 12.64
C GLU A 144 -0.54 -10.20 12.34
N ILE A 145 0.48 -9.66 13.04
CA ILE A 145 0.96 -8.29 12.88
C ILE A 145 2.45 -8.36 12.55
N TYR A 146 2.89 -7.56 11.59
CA TYR A 146 4.31 -7.34 11.33
C TYR A 146 4.67 -5.87 11.34
N TYR A 147 5.94 -5.59 11.60
CA TYR A 147 6.52 -4.27 11.51
C TYR A 147 7.40 -4.18 10.28
N LEU A 148 7.31 -3.08 9.53
CA LEU A 148 8.21 -2.76 8.43
C LEU A 148 8.88 -1.41 8.68
N ASN A 149 10.23 -1.44 8.71
CA ASN A 149 11.03 -0.22 8.79
C ASN A 149 10.98 0.54 7.46
N PHE A 150 10.99 1.87 7.50
CA PHE A 150 10.90 2.73 6.32
C PHE A 150 12.03 2.51 5.30
N GLU A 151 13.20 2.05 5.72
CA GLU A 151 14.35 1.76 4.84
C GLU A 151 14.21 0.44 4.09
N THR A 152 13.39 -0.49 4.60
CA THR A 152 13.23 -1.81 4.00
C THR A 152 12.66 -1.69 2.59
N THR A 153 13.45 -2.08 1.60
CA THR A 153 13.00 -2.20 0.22
C THR A 153 12.29 -3.53 0.05
N HIS A 154 11.04 -3.49 -0.38
CA HIS A 154 10.21 -4.69 -0.47
C HIS A 154 9.21 -4.65 -1.63
N ARG A 155 8.57 -5.78 -1.89
CA ARG A 155 7.33 -5.88 -2.66
C ARG A 155 6.35 -6.84 -1.99
N VAL A 156 5.07 -6.59 -2.16
CA VAL A 156 4.02 -7.57 -1.85
C VAL A 156 3.82 -8.44 -3.09
N ILE A 157 3.82 -9.75 -2.91
CA ILE A 157 3.43 -10.69 -3.96
C ILE A 157 1.91 -10.61 -4.08
N LEU A 158 1.42 -10.22 -5.25
CA LEU A 158 -0.01 -10.06 -5.48
C LEU A 158 -0.73 -11.39 -5.27
N PRO A 159 -1.82 -11.38 -4.50
CA PRO A 159 -2.57 -12.60 -4.25
C PRO A 159 -3.14 -13.19 -5.55
N GLU A 160 -3.26 -14.51 -5.59
CA GLU A 160 -3.88 -15.21 -6.71
C GLU A 160 -5.36 -14.85 -6.85
N ASN A 161 -5.92 -15.14 -8.02
CA ASN A 161 -7.32 -14.90 -8.33
C ASN A 161 -8.24 -15.59 -7.31
N GLY A 162 -9.24 -14.83 -6.82
CA GLY A 162 -10.19 -15.32 -5.84
C GLY A 162 -9.75 -15.18 -4.38
N SER A 163 -8.49 -14.87 -4.11
CA SER A 163 -8.03 -14.55 -2.76
C SER A 163 -8.31 -13.09 -2.41
N ASN A 164 -8.78 -12.86 -1.20
CA ASN A 164 -8.99 -11.52 -0.66
C ASN A 164 -7.94 -11.25 0.40
N LEU A 165 -6.95 -10.42 0.08
CA LEU A 165 -5.99 -9.93 1.06
C LEU A 165 -6.40 -8.53 1.53
N CYS A 166 -6.58 -8.36 2.83
CA CYS A 166 -6.84 -7.06 3.44
C CYS A 166 -5.92 -6.86 4.64
N THR A 167 -5.31 -5.68 4.74
CA THR A 167 -4.44 -5.34 5.87
C THR A 167 -4.77 -3.96 6.42
N PHE A 168 -4.75 -3.84 7.75
CA PHE A 168 -4.80 -2.54 8.43
C PHE A 168 -3.37 -2.07 8.69
N VAL A 169 -3.00 -0.94 8.14
CA VAL A 169 -1.66 -0.39 8.24
C VAL A 169 -1.69 0.88 9.10
N LEU A 170 -1.05 0.81 10.25
CA LEU A 170 -0.80 1.96 11.12
C LEU A 170 0.60 2.51 10.82
N ARG A 171 0.68 3.56 10.03
CA ARG A 171 1.94 4.23 9.79
C ARG A 171 2.30 5.18 10.93
N GLY A 172 3.57 5.21 11.27
CA GLY A 172 4.16 6.21 12.16
C GLY A 172 4.38 7.58 11.50
N PRO A 173 5.08 8.46 12.22
CA PRO A 173 5.56 9.73 11.68
C PRO A 173 6.36 9.56 10.40
N ARG A 174 6.41 10.62 9.60
CA ARG A 174 7.25 10.63 8.40
C ARG A 174 8.72 10.78 8.80
N GLU A 175 9.54 9.82 8.37
CA GLU A 175 10.97 9.75 8.69
C GLU A 175 11.84 10.30 7.56
N ARG A 176 11.28 10.37 6.32
CA ARG A 176 11.91 11.03 5.16
C ARG A 176 10.88 11.54 4.17
N GLU A 177 11.31 12.39 3.23
CA GLU A 177 10.41 13.09 2.30
C GLU A 177 10.10 12.30 1.02
N TYR A 178 10.82 11.22 0.74
CA TYR A 178 10.70 10.46 -0.50
C TYR A 178 10.67 8.95 -0.25
N THR A 179 10.27 8.20 -1.28
CA THR A 179 10.49 6.75 -1.35
C THR A 179 11.34 6.43 -2.57
N ASN A 180 12.05 5.30 -2.52
CA ASN A 180 12.64 4.72 -3.71
C ASN A 180 11.66 3.71 -4.32
N THR A 181 11.56 3.70 -5.65
CA THR A 181 10.86 2.65 -6.39
C THR A 181 11.76 2.13 -7.50
N TYR A 182 11.64 0.85 -7.81
CA TYR A 182 12.53 0.14 -8.72
C TYR A 182 11.70 -0.60 -9.78
N ASN A 183 11.92 -0.29 -11.04
CA ASN A 183 11.23 -0.92 -12.16
C ASN A 183 12.03 -0.78 -13.46
N THR A 184 11.54 -1.38 -14.55
CA THR A 184 12.16 -1.29 -15.88
C THR A 184 11.28 -0.59 -16.92
N PHE A 185 10.05 -0.23 -16.54
CA PHE A 185 9.03 0.28 -17.48
C PHE A 185 8.90 1.81 -17.48
N TYR A 186 9.25 2.51 -16.41
CA TYR A 186 9.24 3.97 -16.43
C TYR A 186 10.41 4.51 -17.27
N PRO A 187 10.19 5.61 -18.00
CA PRO A 187 11.26 6.26 -18.76
C PRO A 187 12.30 6.89 -17.82
N GLU A 188 13.56 6.93 -18.25
CA GLU A 188 14.68 7.52 -17.50
C GLU A 188 14.57 9.06 -17.46
N ARG A 189 13.46 9.57 -16.94
CA ARG A 189 13.19 11.01 -16.79
C ARG A 189 12.25 11.26 -15.60
N ARG A 190 11.98 12.51 -15.31
CA ARG A 190 10.90 12.90 -14.37
C ARG A 190 9.54 12.70 -15.03
N ILE A 191 8.64 12.07 -14.29
CA ILE A 191 7.23 11.92 -14.65
C ILE A 191 6.36 12.47 -13.54
N GLU A 192 5.21 13.02 -13.90
CA GLU A 192 4.17 13.46 -12.98
C GLU A 192 2.89 12.70 -13.29
N SER A 193 2.19 12.30 -12.25
CA SER A 193 0.91 11.61 -12.37
C SER A 193 -0.07 12.11 -11.33
N SER A 194 -1.34 12.09 -11.66
CA SER A 194 -2.43 12.33 -10.71
C SER A 194 -3.19 11.04 -10.46
N VAL A 195 -3.68 10.88 -9.22
CA VAL A 195 -4.47 9.72 -8.83
C VAL A 195 -5.88 10.20 -8.47
N PRO A 196 -6.93 9.73 -9.15
CA PRO A 196 -8.29 10.09 -8.83
C PRO A 196 -8.70 9.51 -7.47
N MET A 197 -9.34 10.33 -6.64
CA MET A 197 -9.90 9.88 -5.37
C MET A 197 -11.21 9.12 -5.60
N MET A 198 -11.52 8.23 -4.67
CA MET A 198 -12.75 7.43 -4.73
C MET A 198 -14.00 8.29 -4.56
N LYS A 199 -15.08 7.92 -5.24
CA LYS A 199 -16.42 8.44 -4.94
C LYS A 199 -16.97 7.70 -3.71
N PRO A 200 -17.86 8.34 -2.90
CA PRO A 200 -18.47 7.68 -1.74
C PRO A 200 -19.16 6.35 -2.08
N SER A 201 -19.87 6.28 -3.21
CA SER A 201 -20.52 5.04 -3.67
C SER A 201 -19.52 3.92 -3.99
N GLN A 202 -18.37 4.26 -4.57
CA GLN A 202 -17.30 3.29 -4.84
C GLN A 202 -16.70 2.78 -3.53
N LEU A 203 -16.41 3.69 -2.58
CA LEU A 203 -15.90 3.32 -1.27
C LEU A 203 -16.87 2.40 -0.53
N LYS A 204 -18.16 2.77 -0.50
CA LYS A 204 -19.23 1.98 0.13
C LYS A 204 -19.27 0.54 -0.40
N SER A 205 -19.29 0.39 -1.72
CA SER A 205 -19.26 -0.93 -2.38
C SER A 205 -18.03 -1.76 -2.00
N LYS A 206 -16.83 -1.11 -1.96
CA LYS A 206 -15.58 -1.79 -1.57
C LYS A 206 -15.59 -2.23 -0.10
N LEU A 207 -16.06 -1.39 0.82
CA LEU A 207 -16.15 -1.71 2.25
C LEU A 207 -17.14 -2.85 2.53
N LEU A 208 -18.32 -2.83 1.91
CA LEU A 208 -19.30 -3.94 2.01
C LEU A 208 -18.69 -5.25 1.52
N LYS A 209 -18.00 -5.25 0.39
CA LYS A 209 -17.30 -6.43 -0.13
C LYS A 209 -16.23 -6.93 0.86
N ILE A 210 -15.48 -6.04 1.51
CA ILE A 210 -14.49 -6.40 2.52
C ILE A 210 -15.14 -7.05 3.73
N LEU A 211 -16.32 -6.59 4.15
CA LEU A 211 -17.09 -7.23 5.22
C LEU A 211 -17.70 -8.58 4.81
N GLY A 212 -17.76 -8.88 3.51
CA GLY A 212 -18.41 -10.08 2.97
C GLY A 212 -19.93 -9.92 2.82
N GLU A 213 -20.43 -8.70 2.89
CA GLU A 213 -21.84 -8.40 2.67
C GLU A 213 -22.15 -8.34 1.16
N LYS A 214 -23.31 -8.87 0.78
CA LYS A 214 -23.77 -8.78 -0.62
C LYS A 214 -24.23 -7.35 -0.91
N ILE A 215 -23.80 -6.83 -2.05
CA ILE A 215 -24.21 -5.54 -2.61
C ILE A 215 -25.57 -5.69 -3.27
#